data_eaad5f0a622f5a173db8d17cabd1fc9e
#
_entry.id   eaad5f0a622f5a173db8d17cabd1fc9e
#
_cell.length_a   1.000
_cell.length_b   1.000
_cell.length_c   1.000
_cell.angle_alpha   90.00
_cell.angle_beta   90.00
_cell.angle_gamma   90.00
#
_symmetry.space_group_name_H-M   'P 1'
#
loop_
_entity.id
_entity.type
_entity.pdbx_description
1 polymer ?
#
loop_
_entity_poly.entity_id
_entity_poly.type
_entity_poly.pdbx_seq_one_letter_code
_entity_poly.pdbx_strand_id
1 'polypeptide(L)'
;IENDQTQTSGTISAINTFMNAIKNTDLSIGYVYDLGNWRFVGEDEIKAAELLKDYVRYIHVKDVEVEKGQPQAIGLDHGDIDWRKVLQILPQDVPVAIEYPTTANDEILEAKELLESEF
;
A
#
# COMPACT_ATOMS: atom_id res chain seq x y z
N ILE A 1 -0.12 12.46 -1.93
CA ILE A 1 -1.04 11.96 -0.89
C ILE A 1 -0.92 10.46 -0.75
N GLU A 2 -1.45 9.92 0.32
CA GLU A 2 -1.42 8.49 0.64
C GLU A 2 -2.81 8.03 1.12
N ASN A 3 -3.20 6.80 0.79
CA ASN A 3 -4.38 6.19 1.41
C ASN A 3 -4.05 5.81 2.85
N ASP A 4 -4.79 6.38 3.78
CA ASP A 4 -4.62 6.15 5.21
C ASP A 4 -5.61 5.12 5.77
N GLN A 5 -5.68 4.98 7.08
CA GLN A 5 -6.54 4.00 7.75
C GLN A 5 -7.93 4.56 8.13
N THR A 6 -8.32 5.71 7.55
CA THR A 6 -9.60 6.34 7.84
C THR A 6 -10.59 6.20 6.70
N GLN A 7 -11.89 6.19 7.04
CA GLN A 7 -12.95 6.13 6.04
C GLN A 7 -13.04 7.40 5.19
N THR A 8 -12.52 8.52 5.69
CA THR A 8 -12.57 9.80 4.99
C THR A 8 -11.51 9.96 3.92
N SER A 9 -10.33 9.36 4.11
CA SER A 9 -9.15 9.59 3.25
C SER A 9 -8.50 8.32 2.74
N GLY A 10 -8.91 7.16 3.24
CA GLY A 10 -8.26 5.87 2.95
C GLY A 10 -9.01 4.96 1.98
N THR A 11 -10.19 5.34 1.53
CA THR A 11 -10.98 4.50 0.62
C THR A 11 -10.56 4.68 -0.83
N ILE A 12 -10.84 3.69 -1.66
CA ILE A 12 -10.61 3.76 -3.12
C ILE A 12 -11.32 4.98 -3.70
N SER A 13 -12.58 5.19 -3.30
CA SER A 13 -13.39 6.32 -3.76
C SER A 13 -12.77 7.67 -3.40
N ALA A 14 -12.28 7.82 -2.16
CA ALA A 14 -11.66 9.06 -1.70
C ALA A 14 -10.39 9.38 -2.51
N ILE A 15 -9.51 8.42 -2.71
CA ILE A 15 -8.29 8.60 -3.49
C ILE A 15 -8.62 8.89 -4.96
N ASN A 16 -9.51 8.11 -5.55
CA ASN A 16 -9.89 8.30 -6.96
C ASN A 16 -10.52 9.67 -7.20
N THR A 17 -11.40 10.12 -6.32
CA THR A 17 -12.04 11.45 -6.41
C THR A 17 -10.98 12.56 -6.33
N PHE A 18 -10.07 12.46 -5.38
CA PHE A 18 -8.99 13.45 -5.22
C PHE A 18 -8.07 13.48 -6.45
N MET A 19 -7.58 12.33 -6.91
CA MET A 19 -6.66 12.26 -8.04
C MET A 19 -7.32 12.72 -9.34
N ASN A 20 -8.59 12.43 -9.54
CA ASN A 20 -9.34 12.95 -10.68
C ASN A 20 -9.49 14.47 -10.62
N ALA A 21 -9.72 15.03 -9.43
CA ALA A 21 -9.86 16.48 -9.27
C ALA A 21 -8.56 17.22 -9.62
N ILE A 22 -7.40 16.72 -9.17
CA ILE A 22 -6.11 17.37 -9.45
C ILE A 22 -5.60 17.14 -10.87
N LYS A 23 -6.07 16.11 -11.56
CA LYS A 23 -5.67 15.76 -12.92
C LYS A 23 -5.87 16.90 -13.92
N ASN A 24 -6.87 17.75 -13.69
CA ASN A 24 -7.21 18.88 -14.53
C ASN A 24 -6.66 20.21 -14.02
N THR A 25 -5.70 20.16 -13.09
CA THR A 25 -5.05 21.33 -12.51
C THR A 25 -3.56 21.34 -12.88
N ASP A 26 -2.88 22.46 -12.60
CA ASP A 26 -1.42 22.59 -12.77
C ASP A 26 -0.65 22.04 -11.54
N LEU A 27 -1.35 21.43 -10.58
CA LEU A 27 -0.73 20.90 -9.37
C LEU A 27 0.03 19.61 -9.67
N SER A 28 1.24 19.51 -9.16
CA SER A 28 2.09 18.32 -9.26
C SER A 28 2.00 17.54 -7.92
N ILE A 29 0.95 16.75 -7.79
CA ILE A 29 0.72 15.92 -6.59
C ILE A 29 0.71 14.46 -7.00
N GLY A 30 1.60 13.67 -6.40
CA GLY A 30 1.65 12.23 -6.62
C GLY A 30 0.86 11.45 -5.57
N TYR A 31 0.68 10.17 -5.85
CA TYR A 31 -0.01 9.24 -4.96
C TYR A 31 0.94 8.18 -4.42
N VAL A 32 0.93 8.01 -3.10
CA VAL A 32 1.60 6.93 -2.39
C VAL A 32 0.57 5.83 -2.15
N TYR A 33 0.76 4.68 -2.76
CA TYR A 33 -0.08 3.50 -2.53
C TYR A 33 0.45 2.76 -1.31
N ASP A 34 -0.30 2.77 -0.22
CA ASP A 34 -0.01 1.92 0.94
C ASP A 34 -0.76 0.60 0.79
N LEU A 35 0.00 -0.47 0.71
CA LEU A 35 -0.51 -1.79 0.38
C LEU A 35 -1.41 -2.40 1.47
N GLY A 36 -1.11 -2.12 2.73
CA GLY A 36 -1.82 -2.73 3.85
C GLY A 36 -2.98 -1.90 4.40
N ASN A 37 -2.98 -0.59 4.17
CA ASN A 37 -3.99 0.28 4.78
C ASN A 37 -5.43 -0.03 4.32
N TRP A 38 -5.61 -0.64 3.16
CA TRP A 38 -6.92 -1.06 2.65
C TRP A 38 -7.68 -1.96 3.61
N ARG A 39 -6.96 -2.84 4.32
CA ARG A 39 -7.57 -3.76 5.29
C ARG A 39 -8.19 -3.05 6.47
N PHE A 40 -7.70 -1.86 6.82
CA PHE A 40 -8.24 -1.04 7.92
C PHE A 40 -9.54 -0.34 7.55
N VAL A 41 -9.82 -0.17 6.28
CA VAL A 41 -11.06 0.48 5.78
C VAL A 41 -12.02 -0.51 5.10
N GLY A 42 -11.70 -1.79 5.14
CA GLY A 42 -12.55 -2.84 4.58
C GLY A 42 -12.53 -2.94 3.06
N GLU A 43 -11.46 -2.49 2.41
CA GLU A 43 -11.31 -2.57 0.97
C GLU A 43 -10.26 -3.58 0.54
N ASP A 44 -10.34 -4.01 -0.71
CA ASP A 44 -9.48 -5.03 -1.31
C ASP A 44 -8.28 -4.36 -1.98
N GLU A 45 -7.08 -4.76 -1.58
CA GLU A 45 -5.81 -4.21 -2.08
C GLU A 45 -5.58 -4.49 -3.57
N ILE A 46 -6.04 -5.61 -4.08
CA ILE A 46 -5.89 -5.97 -5.50
C ILE A 46 -6.79 -5.09 -6.34
N LYS A 47 -8.04 -4.94 -5.95
CA LYS A 47 -8.99 -4.05 -6.61
C LYS A 47 -8.49 -2.61 -6.60
N ALA A 48 -7.97 -2.15 -5.47
CA ALA A 48 -7.40 -0.81 -5.35
C ALA A 48 -6.21 -0.62 -6.28
N ALA A 49 -5.30 -1.60 -6.36
CA ALA A 49 -4.16 -1.55 -7.26
C ALA A 49 -4.60 -1.43 -8.72
N GLU A 50 -5.56 -2.24 -9.15
CA GLU A 50 -6.08 -2.21 -10.51
C GLU A 50 -6.71 -0.87 -10.89
N LEU A 51 -7.43 -0.26 -9.97
CA LEU A 51 -8.13 1.01 -10.20
C LEU A 51 -7.21 2.24 -10.10
N LEU A 52 -6.16 2.19 -9.29
CA LEU A 52 -5.35 3.37 -8.94
C LEU A 52 -3.93 3.33 -9.49
N LYS A 53 -3.50 2.25 -10.11
CA LYS A 53 -2.10 2.05 -10.55
C LYS A 53 -1.52 3.20 -11.38
N ASP A 54 -2.33 3.84 -12.22
CA ASP A 54 -1.85 4.91 -13.09
C ASP A 54 -1.48 6.19 -12.33
N TYR A 55 -1.95 6.34 -11.10
CA TYR A 55 -1.63 7.48 -10.24
C TYR A 55 -0.41 7.24 -9.35
N VAL A 56 -0.01 5.98 -9.17
CA VAL A 56 1.00 5.61 -8.17
C VAL A 56 2.39 6.11 -8.56
N ARG A 57 3.05 6.79 -7.61
CA ARG A 57 4.41 7.31 -7.75
C ARG A 57 5.35 6.80 -6.68
N TYR A 58 4.81 6.16 -5.65
CA TYR A 58 5.55 5.60 -4.53
C TYR A 58 4.72 4.50 -3.87
N ILE A 59 5.36 3.46 -3.37
CA ILE A 59 4.67 2.34 -2.74
C ILE A 59 5.19 2.14 -1.33
N HIS A 60 4.27 2.09 -0.36
CA HIS A 60 4.55 1.57 0.98
C HIS A 60 4.11 0.12 1.06
N VAL A 61 4.96 -0.75 1.57
CA VAL A 61 4.63 -2.17 1.77
C VAL A 61 4.52 -2.50 3.24
N LYS A 62 3.53 -3.28 3.55
CA LYS A 62 3.31 -3.94 4.83
C LYS A 62 2.39 -5.12 4.60
N ASP A 63 2.44 -6.09 5.49
CA ASP A 63 1.43 -7.12 5.56
C ASP A 63 0.45 -6.79 6.68
N VAL A 64 -0.68 -7.46 6.72
CA VAL A 64 -1.71 -7.24 7.73
C VAL A 64 -2.26 -8.59 8.15
N GLU A 65 -2.40 -8.79 9.45
CA GLU A 65 -3.15 -9.91 10.01
C GLU A 65 -4.38 -9.39 10.75
N VAL A 66 -5.39 -10.22 10.87
CA VAL A 66 -6.57 -9.91 11.70
C VAL A 66 -6.45 -10.66 13.00
N GLU A 67 -6.30 -9.92 14.10
CA GLU A 67 -6.25 -10.47 15.45
C GLU A 67 -7.44 -9.94 16.25
N LYS A 68 -8.25 -10.86 16.80
CA LYS A 68 -9.46 -10.55 17.57
C LYS A 68 -10.41 -9.59 16.84
N GLY A 69 -10.56 -9.78 15.53
CA GLY A 69 -11.42 -8.94 14.69
C GLY A 69 -10.83 -7.57 14.33
N GLN A 70 -9.59 -7.30 14.72
CA GLN A 70 -8.91 -6.02 14.41
C GLN A 70 -7.72 -6.25 13.49
N PRO A 71 -7.58 -5.45 12.40
CA PRO A 71 -6.41 -5.52 11.55
C PRO A 71 -5.18 -4.95 12.25
N GLN A 72 -4.04 -5.60 12.03
CA GLN A 72 -2.74 -5.19 12.58
C GLN A 72 -1.67 -5.25 11.50
N ALA A 73 -0.86 -4.20 11.38
CA ALA A 73 0.28 -4.20 10.49
C ALA A 73 1.35 -5.17 11.02
N ILE A 74 1.90 -5.97 10.12
CA ILE A 74 2.89 -6.98 10.43
C ILE A 74 3.92 -7.09 9.29
N GLY A 75 5.01 -7.79 9.51
CA GLY A 75 6.04 -8.01 8.50
C GLY A 75 5.55 -8.83 7.32
N LEU A 76 6.19 -8.62 6.17
CA LEU A 76 5.87 -9.33 4.93
C LEU A 76 5.96 -10.85 5.15
N ASP A 77 5.03 -11.58 4.55
CA ASP A 77 4.84 -13.03 4.67
C ASP A 77 4.35 -13.52 6.05
N HIS A 78 4.08 -12.60 6.98
CA HIS A 78 3.53 -12.95 8.28
C HIS A 78 2.02 -12.67 8.40
N GLY A 79 1.41 -12.06 7.39
CA GLY A 79 -0.01 -11.72 7.35
C GLY A 79 -0.77 -12.43 6.24
N ASP A 80 -1.89 -11.84 5.86
CA ASP A 80 -2.88 -12.46 4.96
C ASP A 80 -2.87 -11.85 3.55
N ILE A 81 -2.01 -10.86 3.28
CA ILE A 81 -2.01 -10.17 2.00
C ILE A 81 -1.12 -10.88 0.98
N ASP A 82 -1.64 -11.10 -0.20
CA ASP A 82 -0.82 -11.52 -1.36
C ASP A 82 -0.12 -10.28 -1.95
N TRP A 83 0.85 -9.77 -1.20
CA TRP A 83 1.57 -8.55 -1.57
C TRP A 83 2.37 -8.70 -2.86
N ARG A 84 2.81 -9.91 -3.19
CA ARG A 84 3.53 -10.18 -4.45
C ARG A 84 2.63 -9.92 -5.64
N LYS A 85 1.38 -10.38 -5.58
CA LYS A 85 0.40 -10.14 -6.63
C LYS A 85 0.08 -8.66 -6.77
N VAL A 86 -0.06 -7.94 -5.66
CA VAL A 86 -0.28 -6.49 -5.68
C VAL A 86 0.87 -5.77 -6.37
N LEU A 87 2.12 -6.09 -6.00
CA LEU A 87 3.30 -5.47 -6.62
C LEU A 87 3.41 -5.75 -8.13
N GLN A 88 2.92 -6.90 -8.59
CA GLN A 88 2.88 -7.20 -10.03
C GLN A 88 1.90 -6.31 -10.81
N ILE A 89 0.85 -5.83 -10.15
CA ILE A 89 -0.15 -4.94 -10.76
C ILE A 89 0.34 -3.49 -10.78
N LEU A 90 1.04 -3.07 -9.74
CA LEU A 90 1.53 -1.71 -9.56
C LEU A 90 2.69 -1.38 -10.51
N PRO A 91 2.99 -0.08 -10.75
CA PRO A 91 4.13 0.31 -11.55
C PRO A 91 5.44 -0.27 -11.03
N GLN A 92 6.30 -0.75 -11.94
CA GLN A 92 7.57 -1.40 -11.59
C GLN A 92 8.75 -0.43 -11.45
N ASP A 93 8.58 0.83 -11.84
CA ASP A 93 9.62 1.84 -11.92
C ASP A 93 9.51 2.93 -10.84
N VAL A 94 8.76 2.67 -9.77
CA VAL A 94 8.58 3.59 -8.65
C VAL A 94 9.29 3.08 -7.40
N PRO A 95 9.70 3.98 -6.48
CA PRO A 95 10.29 3.56 -5.21
C PRO A 95 9.33 2.75 -4.37
N VAL A 96 9.88 1.76 -3.65
CA VAL A 96 9.16 0.91 -2.71
C VAL A 96 9.82 1.01 -1.34
N ALA A 97 9.05 1.31 -0.32
CA ALA A 97 9.54 1.41 1.06
C ALA A 97 8.76 0.50 1.99
N ILE A 98 9.48 -0.11 2.93
CA ILE A 98 8.91 -0.86 4.05
C ILE A 98 8.36 0.16 5.05
N GLU A 99 7.08 0.03 5.41
CA GLU A 99 6.46 0.96 6.34
C GLU A 99 5.55 0.22 7.33
N TYR A 100 6.16 -0.34 8.38
CA TYR A 100 5.46 -0.93 9.52
C TYR A 100 6.39 -0.95 10.74
N PRO A 101 5.83 -1.05 11.97
CA PRO A 101 6.65 -1.14 13.19
C PRO A 101 7.53 -2.38 13.20
N THR A 102 8.80 -2.19 13.53
CA THR A 102 9.77 -3.28 13.72
C THR A 102 10.43 -3.13 15.09
N THR A 103 10.84 -4.24 15.68
CA THR A 103 11.51 -4.27 16.99
C THR A 103 12.98 -4.64 16.89
N ALA A 104 13.43 -5.17 15.75
CA ALA A 104 14.79 -5.60 15.52
C ALA A 104 15.22 -5.36 14.07
N ASN A 105 16.53 -5.17 13.87
CA ASN A 105 17.08 -4.97 12.53
C ASN A 105 16.88 -6.19 11.62
N ASP A 106 16.82 -7.38 12.18
CA ASP A 106 16.61 -8.62 11.40
C ASP A 106 15.30 -8.61 10.64
N GLU A 107 14.24 -8.02 11.20
CA GLU A 107 12.95 -7.88 10.55
C GLU A 107 13.04 -7.01 9.29
N ILE A 108 13.85 -5.96 9.36
CA ILE A 108 14.06 -5.05 8.22
C ILE A 108 14.86 -5.76 7.12
N LEU A 109 15.89 -6.49 7.49
CA LEU A 109 16.71 -7.24 6.54
C LEU A 109 15.91 -8.35 5.86
N GLU A 110 15.09 -9.07 6.60
CA GLU A 110 14.19 -10.09 6.06
C GLU A 110 13.24 -9.49 5.02
N ALA A 111 12.58 -8.38 5.36
CA ALA A 111 11.67 -7.71 4.43
C ALA A 111 12.39 -7.20 3.18
N LYS A 112 13.60 -6.66 3.34
CA LYS A 112 14.43 -6.23 2.22
C LYS A 112 14.74 -7.38 1.27
N GLU A 113 15.17 -8.53 1.80
CA GLU A 113 15.49 -9.73 1.01
C GLU A 113 14.26 -10.25 0.27
N LEU A 114 13.11 -10.29 0.94
CA LEU A 114 11.84 -10.69 0.32
C LEU A 114 11.48 -9.77 -0.86
N LEU A 115 11.57 -8.47 -0.66
CA LEU A 115 11.27 -7.50 -1.72
C LEU A 115 12.24 -7.61 -2.89
N GLU A 116 13.54 -7.70 -2.62
CA GLU A 116 14.56 -7.79 -3.66
C GLU A 116 14.39 -9.05 -4.52
N SER A 117 13.85 -10.13 -3.97
CA SER A 117 13.57 -11.35 -4.72
C SER A 117 12.47 -11.19 -5.77
N GLU A 118 11.64 -10.13 -5.68
CA GLU A 118 10.53 -9.88 -6.60
C GLU A 118 10.88 -8.88 -7.71
N PHE A 119 12.06 -8.29 -7.66
CA PHE A 119 12.48 -7.27 -8.64
C PHE A 119 13.73 -7.67 -9.46
#